data_04d11def9f48c239717f8afae43259dd
#
_entry.id   04d11def9f48c239717f8afae43259dd
#
_cell.length_a   1.000
_cell.length_b   1.000
_cell.length_c   1.000
_cell.angle_alpha   90.00
_cell.angle_beta   90.00
_cell.angle_gamma   90.00
#
_symmetry.space_group_name_H-M   'P 1'
#
loop_
_entity.id
_entity.type
_entity.pdbx_description
1 polymer ?
#
loop_
_entity_poly.entity_id
_entity_poly.type
_entity_poly.pdbx_seq_one_letter_code
_entity_poly.pdbx_strand_id
1 'polypeptide(L)'
;AAHAVGATVLVDASQWVPHQPTDVTGWDADFVAVTGHKMLGPTGIGALWGRRELLDAMPPFLGGGSMIQNVTVDGFTPAEVPTRFEAGTQPIAEIVGWHAAIDVLDGLGMEAVAAHECDLTEYALRTLADRFGDDLAIHGPAGVVADGAVVRGGTLSLAYRDVHPHDLSQVLDQHGVCVRAGHHCAKPLMKVLGVNATARASLYLYNDESDVDALADALADAGDFFAS
;
A
#
# COMPACT_ATOMS: atom_id res chain seq x y z
N ALA A 1 17.70 15.36 -4.57
CA ALA A 1 17.66 16.55 -3.68
C ALA A 1 18.21 16.21 -2.29
N ALA A 2 17.75 15.13 -1.63
CA ALA A 2 18.16 14.76 -0.26
C ALA A 2 19.68 14.51 -0.15
N HIS A 3 20.23 13.65 -1.00
CA HIS A 3 21.67 13.34 -1.01
C HIS A 3 22.55 14.57 -1.27
N ALA A 4 22.05 15.55 -2.03
CA ALA A 4 22.80 16.80 -2.30
C ALA A 4 23.08 17.63 -1.05
N VAL A 5 22.36 17.39 0.04
CA VAL A 5 22.57 18.02 1.37
C VAL A 5 23.02 17.03 2.42
N GLY A 6 23.43 15.82 2.02
CA GLY A 6 23.92 14.76 2.91
C GLY A 6 22.84 14.06 3.73
N ALA A 7 21.57 14.16 3.33
CA ALA A 7 20.48 13.50 4.03
C ALA A 7 20.32 12.06 3.57
N THR A 8 20.08 11.15 4.51
CA THR A 8 19.72 9.76 4.24
C THR A 8 18.28 9.65 3.77
N VAL A 9 18.02 8.77 2.78
CA VAL A 9 16.72 8.54 2.16
C VAL A 9 16.18 7.18 2.55
N LEU A 10 15.07 7.16 3.28
CA LEU A 10 14.28 5.96 3.53
C LEU A 10 12.98 6.05 2.73
N VAL A 11 12.68 5.02 1.94
CA VAL A 11 11.44 4.87 1.20
C VAL A 11 10.56 3.84 1.89
N ASP A 12 9.37 4.24 2.33
CA ASP A 12 8.31 3.29 2.67
C ASP A 12 7.63 2.86 1.37
N ALA A 13 8.00 1.67 0.90
CA ALA A 13 7.50 1.08 -0.33
C ALA A 13 6.36 0.06 -0.09
N SER A 14 5.75 0.07 1.10
CA SER A 14 4.72 -0.91 1.48
C SER A 14 3.48 -0.91 0.57
N GLN A 15 3.23 0.20 -0.14
CA GLN A 15 2.14 0.33 -1.12
C GLN A 15 2.65 0.41 -2.58
N TRP A 16 3.95 0.28 -2.79
CA TRP A 16 4.50 0.24 -4.14
C TRP A 16 4.83 -1.19 -4.57
N VAL A 17 5.60 -1.91 -3.73
CA VAL A 17 6.12 -3.25 -4.05
C VAL A 17 5.02 -4.27 -4.37
N PRO A 18 3.83 -4.26 -3.76
CA PRO A 18 2.75 -5.16 -4.14
C PRO A 18 2.20 -4.94 -5.55
N HIS A 19 2.34 -3.73 -6.10
CA HIS A 19 1.61 -3.26 -7.28
C HIS A 19 2.51 -2.95 -8.48
N GLN A 20 3.82 -2.76 -8.27
CA GLN A 20 4.72 -2.28 -9.31
C GLN A 20 6.04 -3.03 -9.32
N PRO A 21 6.65 -3.25 -10.49
CA PRO A 21 8.02 -3.72 -10.60
C PRO A 21 8.96 -2.83 -9.76
N THR A 22 9.87 -3.46 -9.03
CA THR A 22 10.68 -2.75 -8.04
C THR A 22 12.16 -3.03 -8.22
N ASP A 23 12.94 -1.99 -8.50
CA ASP A 23 14.40 -2.00 -8.43
C ASP A 23 14.86 -1.01 -7.35
N VAL A 24 15.15 -1.55 -6.17
CA VAL A 24 15.58 -0.75 -5.02
C VAL A 24 16.91 -0.04 -5.25
N THR A 25 17.76 -0.60 -6.12
CA THR A 25 19.07 0.00 -6.46
C THR A 25 18.91 1.17 -7.42
N GLY A 26 17.97 1.07 -8.37
CA GLY A 26 17.64 2.13 -9.31
C GLY A 26 16.99 3.37 -8.65
N TRP A 27 16.38 3.19 -7.48
CA TRP A 27 15.80 4.33 -6.73
C TRP A 27 16.84 5.22 -6.04
N ASP A 28 18.09 4.79 -5.96
CA ASP A 28 19.14 5.47 -5.19
C ASP A 28 18.71 5.75 -3.72
N ALA A 29 17.89 4.86 -3.14
CA ALA A 29 17.49 4.90 -1.74
C ALA A 29 18.59 4.33 -0.85
N ASP A 30 18.63 4.77 0.39
CA ASP A 30 19.53 4.24 1.42
C ASP A 30 18.89 3.09 2.19
N PHE A 31 17.56 3.21 2.40
CA PHE A 31 16.73 2.19 3.03
C PHE A 31 15.39 2.07 2.30
N VAL A 32 14.84 0.85 2.25
CA VAL A 32 13.50 0.58 1.71
C VAL A 32 12.75 -0.35 2.66
N ALA A 33 11.59 0.07 3.12
CA ALA A 33 10.73 -0.71 4.00
C ALA A 33 9.56 -1.31 3.21
N VAL A 34 9.26 -2.59 3.47
CA VAL A 34 8.15 -3.33 2.85
C VAL A 34 7.41 -4.17 3.89
N THR A 35 6.15 -4.53 3.60
CA THR A 35 5.32 -5.31 4.52
C THR A 35 4.64 -6.48 3.81
N GLY A 36 4.68 -7.67 4.43
CA GLY A 36 4.22 -8.91 3.82
C GLY A 36 2.71 -8.96 3.56
N HIS A 37 1.89 -8.45 4.49
CA HIS A 37 0.43 -8.55 4.38
C HIS A 37 -0.18 -7.77 3.20
N LYS A 38 0.54 -6.82 2.62
CA LYS A 38 0.13 -6.12 1.39
C LYS A 38 0.60 -6.82 0.12
N MET A 39 1.50 -7.79 0.26
CA MET A 39 2.04 -8.63 -0.82
C MET A 39 1.41 -10.03 -0.83
N LEU A 40 0.10 -10.16 -0.53
CA LEU A 40 -0.62 -11.42 -0.38
C LEU A 40 -0.10 -12.32 0.75
N GLY A 41 0.86 -11.85 1.52
CA GLY A 41 1.51 -12.58 2.61
C GLY A 41 0.79 -12.43 3.96
N PRO A 42 1.29 -13.11 5.00
CA PRO A 42 0.72 -13.02 6.34
C PRO A 42 0.97 -11.65 6.99
N THR A 43 0.18 -11.36 8.02
CA THR A 43 0.42 -10.23 8.93
C THR A 43 1.63 -10.49 9.81
N GLY A 44 2.18 -9.44 10.44
CA GLY A 44 3.24 -9.57 11.44
C GLY A 44 4.65 -9.71 10.87
N ILE A 45 4.82 -9.65 9.53
CA ILE A 45 6.12 -9.71 8.87
C ILE A 45 6.32 -8.56 7.89
N GLY A 46 7.56 -8.14 7.77
CA GLY A 46 8.05 -7.15 6.81
C GLY A 46 9.57 -7.23 6.70
N ALA A 47 10.13 -6.46 5.78
CA ALA A 47 11.58 -6.37 5.61
C ALA A 47 12.02 -4.91 5.49
N LEU A 48 13.24 -4.66 5.96
CA LEU A 48 13.98 -3.45 5.71
C LEU A 48 15.22 -3.81 4.87
N TRP A 49 15.24 -3.35 3.64
CA TRP A 49 16.45 -3.34 2.84
C TRP A 49 17.27 -2.09 3.18
N GLY A 50 18.59 -2.20 3.22
CA GLY A 50 19.48 -1.07 3.44
C GLY A 50 20.83 -1.27 2.78
N ARG A 51 21.49 -0.15 2.42
CA ARG A 51 22.87 -0.17 1.92
C ARG A 51 23.79 -0.79 2.95
N ARG A 52 24.64 -1.70 2.54
CA ARG A 52 25.50 -2.50 3.43
C ARG A 52 26.36 -1.62 4.34
N GLU A 53 26.96 -0.59 3.80
CA GLU A 53 27.84 0.33 4.53
C GLU A 53 27.09 1.11 5.64
N LEU A 54 25.80 1.44 5.40
CA LEU A 54 24.97 2.10 6.41
C LEU A 54 24.56 1.12 7.51
N LEU A 55 24.15 -0.09 7.12
CA LEU A 55 23.79 -1.13 8.08
C LEU A 55 24.98 -1.52 8.96
N ASP A 56 26.19 -1.61 8.40
CA ASP A 56 27.41 -1.92 9.15
C ASP A 56 27.76 -0.83 10.18
N ALA A 57 27.45 0.43 9.87
CA ALA A 57 27.67 1.58 10.77
C ALA A 57 26.61 1.70 11.87
N MET A 58 25.44 1.06 11.71
CA MET A 58 24.35 1.16 12.70
C MET A 58 24.56 0.22 13.88
N PRO A 59 24.25 0.69 15.11
CA PRO A 59 24.16 -0.20 16.27
C PRO A 59 22.90 -1.09 16.14
N PRO A 60 22.87 -2.27 16.81
CA PRO A 60 21.67 -3.07 16.89
C PRO A 60 20.52 -2.27 17.55
N PHE A 61 19.30 -2.45 17.07
CA PHE A 61 18.11 -1.77 17.61
C PHE A 61 17.53 -2.52 18.82
N LEU A 62 17.50 -3.85 18.76
CA LEU A 62 17.06 -4.73 19.84
C LEU A 62 18.17 -5.69 20.22
N GLY A 63 18.18 -6.12 21.48
CA GLY A 63 19.05 -7.19 21.97
C GLY A 63 18.28 -8.46 22.23
N GLY A 64 18.91 -9.63 21.96
CA GLY A 64 18.28 -10.93 22.19
C GLY A 64 19.13 -12.08 21.67
N GLY A 65 18.54 -13.27 21.62
CA GLY A 65 19.18 -14.44 21.00
C GLY A 65 19.43 -14.22 19.51
N SER A 66 20.28 -15.02 18.92
CA SER A 66 20.68 -15.05 17.52
C SER A 66 21.50 -13.85 17.04
N MET A 67 21.24 -12.61 17.52
CA MET A 67 21.89 -11.39 17.07
C MET A 67 23.25 -11.11 17.76
N ILE A 68 23.69 -11.99 18.63
CA ILE A 68 24.90 -11.85 19.46
C ILE A 68 26.00 -12.76 18.93
N GLN A 69 27.21 -12.21 18.76
CA GLN A 69 28.43 -13.00 18.52
C GLN A 69 29.08 -13.46 19.84
N ASN A 70 29.13 -12.54 20.82
CA ASN A 70 29.66 -12.83 22.14
C ASN A 70 28.92 -12.01 23.20
N VAL A 71 28.82 -12.55 24.45
CA VAL A 71 28.20 -11.86 25.56
C VAL A 71 29.07 -12.03 26.80
N THR A 72 29.18 -10.97 27.60
CA THR A 72 29.86 -10.93 28.91
C THR A 72 28.92 -10.32 29.96
N VAL A 73 29.33 -10.28 31.23
CA VAL A 73 28.55 -9.62 32.30
C VAL A 73 28.37 -8.13 32.03
N ASP A 74 29.33 -7.50 31.38
CA ASP A 74 29.37 -6.04 31.19
C ASP A 74 28.81 -5.60 29.82
N GLY A 75 28.51 -6.54 28.92
CA GLY A 75 28.01 -6.19 27.58
C GLY A 75 28.03 -7.33 26.57
N PHE A 76 27.83 -6.98 25.33
CA PHE A 76 27.82 -7.96 24.22
C PHE A 76 28.44 -7.39 22.95
N THR A 77 28.92 -8.29 22.10
CA THR A 77 29.33 -7.99 20.73
C THR A 77 28.21 -8.46 19.80
N PRO A 78 27.62 -7.59 18.97
CA PRO A 78 26.59 -7.99 18.03
C PRO A 78 27.17 -8.86 16.92
N ALA A 79 26.34 -9.68 16.31
CA ALA A 79 26.65 -10.44 15.11
C ALA A 79 26.81 -9.49 13.89
N GLU A 80 27.25 -10.06 12.78
CA GLU A 80 27.32 -9.35 11.50
C GLU A 80 25.92 -9.04 10.94
N VAL A 81 25.85 -8.07 10.03
CA VAL A 81 24.65 -7.77 9.24
C VAL A 81 24.35 -8.99 8.32
N PRO A 82 23.09 -9.40 8.16
CA PRO A 82 21.84 -8.79 8.68
C PRO A 82 21.48 -9.22 10.12
N THR A 83 22.07 -10.31 10.62
CA THR A 83 21.68 -11.00 11.86
C THR A 83 21.67 -10.07 13.09
N ARG A 84 22.53 -9.04 13.14
CA ARG A 84 22.55 -8.07 14.26
C ARG A 84 21.24 -7.30 14.45
N PHE A 85 20.38 -7.25 13.44
CA PHE A 85 19.09 -6.56 13.51
C PHE A 85 17.90 -7.52 13.73
N GLU A 86 18.16 -8.83 13.82
CA GLU A 86 17.16 -9.89 13.92
C GLU A 86 17.24 -10.56 15.30
N ALA A 87 16.82 -9.84 16.33
CA ALA A 87 16.89 -10.32 17.73
C ALA A 87 15.78 -11.32 18.05
N GLY A 88 16.17 -12.47 18.58
CA GLY A 88 15.28 -13.53 19.02
C GLY A 88 14.89 -14.51 17.91
N THR A 89 13.98 -15.43 18.22
CA THR A 89 13.43 -16.37 17.25
C THR A 89 12.56 -15.60 16.24
N GLN A 90 12.89 -15.75 14.97
CA GLN A 90 12.15 -15.09 13.89
C GLN A 90 10.74 -15.68 13.74
N PRO A 91 9.78 -14.92 13.16
CA PRO A 91 8.42 -15.40 12.88
C PRO A 91 8.43 -16.42 11.72
N ILE A 92 8.81 -17.66 12.01
CA ILE A 92 9.15 -18.68 11.02
C ILE A 92 7.97 -19.00 10.11
N ALA A 93 6.75 -19.12 10.67
CA ALA A 93 5.55 -19.42 9.90
C ALA A 93 5.22 -18.29 8.91
N GLU A 94 5.36 -17.05 9.36
CA GLU A 94 5.11 -15.86 8.54
C GLU A 94 6.17 -15.69 7.45
N ILE A 95 7.43 -16.04 7.73
CA ILE A 95 8.51 -16.03 6.71
C ILE A 95 8.18 -17.04 5.61
N VAL A 96 7.83 -18.27 5.95
CA VAL A 96 7.47 -19.31 4.98
C VAL A 96 6.22 -18.93 4.20
N GLY A 97 5.20 -18.38 4.87
CA GLY A 97 3.98 -17.91 4.22
C GLY A 97 4.22 -16.74 3.28
N TRP A 98 5.10 -15.81 3.65
CA TRP A 98 5.44 -14.67 2.78
C TRP A 98 6.28 -15.11 1.58
N HIS A 99 7.19 -16.07 1.75
CA HIS A 99 7.92 -16.67 0.63
C HIS A 99 6.96 -17.24 -0.43
N ALA A 100 5.97 -18.03 0.00
CA ALA A 100 4.96 -18.56 -0.92
C ALA A 100 4.15 -17.47 -1.64
N ALA A 101 3.84 -16.36 -0.96
CA ALA A 101 3.17 -15.22 -1.57
C ALA A 101 4.06 -14.51 -2.62
N ILE A 102 5.35 -14.38 -2.34
CA ILE A 102 6.33 -13.83 -3.30
C ILE A 102 6.43 -14.73 -4.54
N ASP A 103 6.47 -16.05 -4.36
CA ASP A 103 6.49 -17.00 -5.49
C ASP A 103 5.25 -16.86 -6.38
N VAL A 104 4.07 -16.59 -5.80
CA VAL A 104 2.84 -16.33 -6.57
C VAL A 104 2.98 -15.04 -7.38
N LEU A 105 3.44 -13.94 -6.77
CA LEU A 105 3.61 -12.66 -7.46
C LEU A 105 4.67 -12.74 -8.56
N ASP A 106 5.79 -13.42 -8.30
CA ASP A 106 6.86 -13.64 -9.29
C ASP A 106 6.36 -14.51 -10.45
N GLY A 107 5.57 -15.53 -10.15
CA GLY A 107 4.96 -16.41 -11.17
C GLY A 107 3.93 -15.71 -12.06
N LEU A 108 3.24 -14.69 -11.55
CA LEU A 108 2.34 -13.82 -12.34
C LEU A 108 3.13 -12.81 -13.17
N GLY A 109 4.25 -12.32 -12.63
CA GLY A 109 5.06 -11.25 -13.20
C GLY A 109 4.54 -9.87 -12.81
N MET A 110 5.38 -9.07 -12.16
CA MET A 110 4.96 -7.76 -11.63
C MET A 110 4.59 -6.75 -12.72
N GLU A 111 5.13 -6.88 -13.92
CA GLU A 111 4.72 -6.08 -15.08
C GLU A 111 3.28 -6.38 -15.49
N ALA A 112 2.87 -7.64 -15.44
CA ALA A 112 1.49 -8.04 -15.75
C ALA A 112 0.52 -7.57 -14.66
N VAL A 113 0.91 -7.66 -13.39
CA VAL A 113 0.13 -7.11 -12.26
C VAL A 113 -0.07 -5.61 -12.44
N ALA A 114 1.00 -4.87 -12.69
CA ALA A 114 0.95 -3.42 -12.88
C ALA A 114 0.08 -3.01 -14.09
N ALA A 115 0.18 -3.72 -15.21
CA ALA A 115 -0.63 -3.47 -16.39
C ALA A 115 -2.13 -3.71 -16.12
N HIS A 116 -2.47 -4.85 -15.51
CA HIS A 116 -3.84 -5.16 -15.12
C HIS A 116 -4.45 -4.09 -14.19
N GLU A 117 -3.74 -3.69 -13.16
CA GLU A 117 -4.22 -2.67 -12.23
C GLU A 117 -4.36 -1.29 -12.89
N CYS A 118 -3.47 -0.96 -13.82
CA CYS A 118 -3.55 0.26 -14.61
C CYS A 118 -4.84 0.29 -15.44
N ASP A 119 -5.09 -0.75 -16.24
CA ASP A 119 -6.26 -0.89 -17.09
C ASP A 119 -7.57 -0.86 -16.28
N LEU A 120 -7.60 -1.61 -15.16
CA LEU A 120 -8.76 -1.68 -14.28
C LEU A 120 -9.03 -0.33 -13.58
N THR A 121 -7.97 0.38 -13.19
CA THR A 121 -8.12 1.71 -12.57
C THR A 121 -8.63 2.73 -13.59
N GLU A 122 -8.14 2.70 -14.84
CA GLU A 122 -8.66 3.55 -15.91
C GLU A 122 -10.12 3.25 -16.23
N TYR A 123 -10.49 1.95 -16.28
CA TYR A 123 -11.88 1.52 -16.42
C TYR A 123 -12.74 2.11 -15.30
N ALA A 124 -12.32 1.98 -14.05
CA ALA A 124 -13.05 2.48 -12.89
C ALA A 124 -13.23 4.01 -12.93
N LEU A 125 -12.16 4.76 -13.23
CA LEU A 125 -12.22 6.22 -13.33
C LEU A 125 -13.22 6.67 -14.40
N ARG A 126 -13.19 6.05 -15.58
CA ARG A 126 -14.09 6.35 -16.68
C ARG A 126 -15.54 6.00 -16.35
N THR A 127 -15.80 4.76 -15.91
CA THR A 127 -17.13 4.26 -15.57
C THR A 127 -17.80 5.12 -14.50
N LEU A 128 -17.07 5.47 -13.44
CA LEU A 128 -17.62 6.29 -12.37
C LEU A 128 -17.83 7.74 -12.79
N ALA A 129 -16.92 8.32 -13.58
CA ALA A 129 -17.10 9.67 -14.11
C ALA A 129 -18.28 9.79 -15.07
N ASP A 130 -18.41 8.83 -16.00
CA ASP A 130 -19.52 8.81 -16.99
C ASP A 130 -20.89 8.62 -16.32
N ARG A 131 -20.94 7.84 -15.23
CA ARG A 131 -22.20 7.48 -14.58
C ARG A 131 -22.67 8.54 -13.56
N PHE A 132 -21.76 9.19 -12.86
CA PHE A 132 -22.10 10.07 -11.74
C PHE A 132 -21.76 11.54 -11.97
N GLY A 133 -20.86 11.87 -12.90
CA GLY A 133 -20.48 13.24 -13.18
C GLY A 133 -20.10 14.03 -11.93
N ASP A 134 -20.73 15.18 -11.73
CA ASP A 134 -20.46 16.08 -10.59
C ASP A 134 -20.97 15.54 -9.23
N ASP A 135 -21.80 14.50 -9.23
CA ASP A 135 -22.32 13.88 -8.00
C ASP A 135 -21.27 13.09 -7.23
N LEU A 136 -20.18 12.68 -7.91
CA LEU A 136 -19.11 11.87 -7.34
C LEU A 136 -17.74 12.53 -7.53
N ALA A 137 -17.20 13.09 -6.45
CA ALA A 137 -15.82 13.56 -6.47
C ALA A 137 -14.85 12.40 -6.23
N ILE A 138 -13.92 12.19 -7.17
CA ILE A 138 -12.82 11.21 -7.05
C ILE A 138 -11.53 11.99 -6.83
N HIS A 139 -10.98 11.93 -5.62
CA HIS A 139 -9.78 12.67 -5.25
C HIS A 139 -8.52 12.03 -5.82
N GLY A 140 -7.59 12.85 -6.28
CA GLY A 140 -6.30 12.44 -6.83
C GLY A 140 -6.12 12.80 -8.30
N PRO A 141 -5.06 12.31 -8.97
CA PRO A 141 -4.85 12.53 -10.40
C PRO A 141 -6.02 12.02 -11.25
N ALA A 142 -6.35 12.72 -12.32
CA ALA A 142 -7.46 12.37 -13.21
C ALA A 142 -7.19 11.12 -14.06
N GLY A 143 -5.92 10.77 -14.29
CA GLY A 143 -5.51 9.59 -15.05
C GLY A 143 -4.51 8.74 -14.28
N VAL A 144 -4.27 7.54 -14.76
CA VAL A 144 -3.35 6.58 -14.15
C VAL A 144 -1.90 6.85 -14.55
N VAL A 145 -1.69 7.28 -15.80
CA VAL A 145 -0.37 7.57 -16.35
C VAL A 145 -0.28 9.04 -16.77
N ALA A 146 0.79 9.72 -16.40
CA ALA A 146 1.13 11.05 -16.88
C ALA A 146 2.62 11.10 -17.24
N ASP A 147 2.95 11.65 -18.40
CA ASP A 147 4.31 11.77 -18.94
C ASP A 147 5.08 10.41 -18.94
N GLY A 148 4.37 9.32 -19.18
CA GLY A 148 4.94 7.96 -19.23
C GLY A 148 5.23 7.35 -17.85
N ALA A 149 4.84 7.99 -16.75
CA ALA A 149 4.99 7.47 -15.39
C ALA A 149 3.62 7.18 -14.75
N VAL A 150 3.54 6.12 -13.96
CA VAL A 150 2.36 5.82 -13.14
C VAL A 150 2.25 6.89 -12.04
N VAL A 151 1.14 7.63 -12.05
CA VAL A 151 0.86 8.71 -11.07
C VAL A 151 -0.29 8.36 -10.14
N ARG A 152 -1.02 7.27 -10.41
CA ARG A 152 -2.14 6.78 -9.62
C ARG A 152 -2.15 5.24 -9.60
N GLY A 153 -2.31 4.66 -8.43
CA GLY A 153 -2.58 3.23 -8.25
C GLY A 153 -4.08 2.94 -8.11
N GLY A 154 -4.45 1.68 -7.94
CA GLY A 154 -5.81 1.14 -7.82
C GLY A 154 -6.60 1.60 -6.60
N THR A 155 -6.40 2.84 -6.15
CA THR A 155 -7.07 3.41 -4.97
C THR A 155 -7.92 4.61 -5.37
N LEU A 156 -9.23 4.52 -5.13
CA LEU A 156 -10.21 5.55 -5.44
C LEU A 156 -10.80 6.12 -4.14
N SER A 157 -10.43 7.34 -3.79
CA SER A 157 -11.01 8.07 -2.67
C SER A 157 -12.21 8.87 -3.14
N LEU A 158 -13.40 8.48 -2.67
CA LEU A 158 -14.69 8.93 -3.17
C LEU A 158 -15.39 9.83 -2.13
N ALA A 159 -15.96 10.94 -2.61
CA ALA A 159 -16.97 11.71 -1.88
C ALA A 159 -18.22 11.79 -2.78
N TYR A 160 -19.32 11.24 -2.31
CA TYR A 160 -20.57 11.10 -3.08
C TYR A 160 -21.64 12.03 -2.51
N ARG A 161 -21.99 13.08 -3.26
CA ARG A 161 -22.93 14.12 -2.86
C ARG A 161 -22.62 14.61 -1.42
N ASP A 162 -23.63 14.84 -0.62
CA ASP A 162 -23.50 15.20 0.81
C ASP A 162 -23.60 13.97 1.74
N VAL A 163 -23.45 12.74 1.20
CA VAL A 163 -23.55 11.50 1.98
C VAL A 163 -22.30 11.30 2.81
N HIS A 164 -22.48 11.07 4.11
CA HIS A 164 -21.34 10.79 4.98
C HIS A 164 -20.67 9.45 4.62
N PRO A 165 -19.33 9.38 4.50
CA PRO A 165 -18.64 8.18 4.03
C PRO A 165 -18.93 6.90 4.82
N HIS A 166 -19.22 6.98 6.12
CA HIS A 166 -19.64 5.83 6.92
C HIS A 166 -21.03 5.32 6.52
N ASP A 167 -21.97 6.22 6.27
CA ASP A 167 -23.33 5.84 5.86
C ASP A 167 -23.28 5.24 4.45
N LEU A 168 -22.51 5.85 3.55
CA LEU A 168 -22.24 5.32 2.22
C LEU A 168 -21.67 3.90 2.30
N SER A 169 -20.64 3.68 3.13
CA SER A 169 -20.01 2.36 3.27
C SER A 169 -20.98 1.29 3.80
N GLN A 170 -21.95 1.65 4.65
CA GLN A 170 -22.96 0.71 5.15
C GLN A 170 -23.94 0.29 4.04
N VAL A 171 -24.34 1.23 3.18
CA VAL A 171 -25.22 0.90 2.05
C VAL A 171 -24.46 0.03 1.04
N LEU A 172 -23.22 0.38 0.69
CA LEU A 172 -22.38 -0.41 -0.22
C LEU A 172 -22.15 -1.84 0.30
N ASP A 173 -21.95 -2.02 1.62
CA ASP A 173 -21.79 -3.33 2.25
C ASP A 173 -23.04 -4.22 2.09
N GLN A 174 -24.25 -3.64 2.13
CA GLN A 174 -25.51 -4.38 1.86
C GLN A 174 -25.57 -4.94 0.42
N HIS A 175 -24.84 -4.33 -0.50
CA HIS A 175 -24.70 -4.78 -1.88
C HIS A 175 -23.48 -5.68 -2.11
N GLY A 176 -22.77 -6.08 -1.03
CA GLY A 176 -21.56 -6.91 -1.11
C GLY A 176 -20.30 -6.15 -1.53
N VAL A 177 -20.33 -4.82 -1.55
CA VAL A 177 -19.20 -3.97 -1.94
C VAL A 177 -18.50 -3.41 -0.71
N CYS A 178 -17.29 -3.90 -0.43
CA CYS A 178 -16.50 -3.53 0.72
C CYS A 178 -15.61 -2.32 0.41
N VAL A 179 -15.88 -1.19 1.07
CA VAL A 179 -15.05 0.02 1.00
C VAL A 179 -14.60 0.45 2.40
N ARG A 180 -13.52 1.22 2.45
CA ARG A 180 -13.07 1.80 3.73
C ARG A 180 -13.54 3.23 3.85
N ALA A 181 -14.28 3.56 4.92
CA ALA A 181 -14.65 4.94 5.27
C ALA A 181 -13.66 5.54 6.28
N GLY A 182 -13.35 6.84 6.15
CA GLY A 182 -12.56 7.59 7.13
C GLY A 182 -11.42 8.41 6.55
N HIS A 183 -10.38 8.61 7.37
CA HIS A 183 -9.21 9.46 7.02
C HIS A 183 -8.08 8.69 6.32
N HIS A 184 -8.17 7.38 6.20
CA HIS A 184 -7.16 6.49 5.57
C HIS A 184 -5.73 6.66 6.10
N CYS A 185 -5.59 6.91 7.42
CA CYS A 185 -4.33 7.24 8.10
C CYS A 185 -3.66 8.55 7.60
N ALA A 186 -4.40 9.40 6.88
CA ALA A 186 -3.93 10.62 6.24
C ALA A 186 -4.80 11.84 6.61
N LYS A 187 -5.10 12.02 7.89
CA LYS A 187 -5.97 13.11 8.37
C LYS A 187 -5.53 14.50 7.92
N PRO A 188 -4.23 14.85 7.87
CA PRO A 188 -3.80 16.14 7.32
C PRO A 188 -4.17 16.32 5.86
N LEU A 189 -4.14 15.24 5.04
CA LEU A 189 -4.54 15.28 3.64
C LEU A 189 -6.03 15.61 3.49
N MET A 190 -6.89 15.07 4.35
CA MET A 190 -8.32 15.40 4.32
C MET A 190 -8.56 16.91 4.44
N LYS A 191 -7.78 17.59 5.29
CA LYS A 191 -7.83 19.04 5.42
C LYS A 191 -7.40 19.77 4.14
N VAL A 192 -6.39 19.27 3.46
CA VAL A 192 -5.91 19.84 2.16
C VAL A 192 -6.98 19.66 1.07
N LEU A 193 -7.66 18.50 1.07
CA LEU A 193 -8.73 18.18 0.12
C LEU A 193 -10.06 18.90 0.46
N GLY A 194 -10.17 19.56 1.62
CA GLY A 194 -11.38 20.25 2.05
C GLY A 194 -12.52 19.31 2.48
N VAL A 195 -12.21 18.05 2.83
CA VAL A 195 -13.18 17.05 3.26
C VAL A 195 -12.87 16.56 4.67
N ASN A 196 -13.87 16.04 5.37
CA ASN A 196 -13.68 15.45 6.71
C ASN A 196 -13.22 13.99 6.63
N ALA A 197 -13.71 13.25 5.64
CA ALA A 197 -13.43 11.85 5.40
C ALA A 197 -13.81 11.51 3.95
N THR A 198 -13.39 10.34 3.46
CA THR A 198 -13.82 9.78 2.17
C THR A 198 -14.17 8.31 2.31
N ALA A 199 -14.95 7.76 1.38
CA ALA A 199 -15.03 6.33 1.15
C ALA A 199 -13.92 5.94 0.17
N ARG A 200 -13.20 4.83 0.43
CA ARG A 200 -12.10 4.38 -0.40
C ARG A 200 -12.37 2.99 -0.94
N ALA A 201 -12.55 2.88 -2.24
CA ALA A 201 -12.44 1.63 -2.96
C ALA A 201 -10.96 1.36 -3.29
N SER A 202 -10.54 0.11 -3.18
CA SER A 202 -9.15 -0.30 -3.46
C SER A 202 -9.19 -1.55 -4.32
N LEU A 203 -8.56 -1.47 -5.47
CA LEU A 203 -8.44 -2.55 -6.46
C LEU A 203 -7.07 -3.21 -6.32
N TYR A 204 -7.01 -4.50 -6.59
CA TYR A 204 -5.78 -5.26 -6.65
C TYR A 204 -5.89 -6.35 -7.73
N LEU A 205 -4.86 -7.14 -7.90
CA LEU A 205 -4.71 -8.15 -8.96
C LEU A 205 -5.85 -9.19 -9.07
N TYR A 206 -6.67 -9.33 -8.02
CA TYR A 206 -7.80 -10.27 -7.98
C TYR A 206 -9.16 -9.63 -8.29
N ASN A 207 -9.19 -8.30 -8.52
CA ASN A 207 -10.39 -7.61 -8.95
C ASN A 207 -10.48 -7.55 -10.47
N ASP A 208 -11.69 -7.42 -10.99
CA ASP A 208 -11.97 -7.26 -12.42
C ASP A 208 -13.01 -6.15 -12.69
N GLU A 209 -13.39 -5.96 -13.95
CA GLU A 209 -14.36 -4.95 -14.35
C GLU A 209 -15.72 -5.14 -13.68
N SER A 210 -16.14 -6.39 -13.38
CA SER A 210 -17.41 -6.67 -12.71
C SER A 210 -17.45 -6.15 -11.27
N ASP A 211 -16.31 -6.09 -10.58
CA ASP A 211 -16.23 -5.47 -9.24
C ASP A 211 -16.42 -3.95 -9.32
N VAL A 212 -15.92 -3.33 -10.38
CA VAL A 212 -16.11 -1.90 -10.65
C VAL A 212 -17.58 -1.61 -10.99
N ASP A 213 -18.20 -2.45 -11.81
CA ASP A 213 -19.60 -2.32 -12.16
C ASP A 213 -20.50 -2.50 -10.93
N ALA A 214 -20.20 -3.47 -10.06
CA ALA A 214 -20.89 -3.66 -8.79
C ALA A 214 -20.76 -2.44 -7.87
N LEU A 215 -19.57 -1.82 -7.79
CA LEU A 215 -19.39 -0.57 -7.05
C LEU A 215 -20.26 0.55 -7.63
N ALA A 216 -20.31 0.69 -8.96
CA ALA A 216 -21.11 1.70 -9.62
C ALA A 216 -22.62 1.49 -9.41
N ASP A 217 -23.09 0.24 -9.46
CA ASP A 217 -24.49 -0.10 -9.18
C ASP A 217 -24.86 0.21 -7.72
N ALA A 218 -24.03 -0.21 -6.76
CA ALA A 218 -24.24 0.06 -5.36
C ALA A 218 -24.21 1.56 -5.01
N LEU A 219 -23.40 2.36 -5.71
CA LEU A 219 -23.39 3.83 -5.56
C LEU A 219 -24.69 4.44 -6.09
N ALA A 220 -25.24 3.93 -7.20
CA ALA A 220 -26.52 4.41 -7.73
C ALA A 220 -27.68 4.11 -6.74
N ASP A 221 -27.75 2.88 -6.22
CA ASP A 221 -28.75 2.48 -5.23
C ASP A 221 -28.61 3.30 -3.92
N ALA A 222 -27.37 3.61 -3.50
CA ALA A 222 -27.13 4.52 -2.38
C ALA A 222 -27.67 5.93 -2.67
N GLY A 223 -27.52 6.42 -3.91
CA GLY A 223 -28.08 7.70 -4.34
C GLY A 223 -29.60 7.76 -4.19
N ASP A 224 -30.30 6.72 -4.59
CA ASP A 224 -31.76 6.61 -4.47
C ASP A 224 -32.19 6.50 -3.00
N PHE A 225 -31.45 5.73 -2.20
CA PHE A 225 -31.71 5.57 -0.75
C PHE A 225 -31.63 6.89 0.00
N PHE A 226 -30.61 7.72 -0.26
CA PHE A 226 -30.42 9.00 0.43
C PHE A 226 -31.23 10.16 -0.18
N ALA A 227 -31.83 9.98 -1.36
CA ALA A 227 -32.74 10.97 -1.96
C ALA A 227 -34.18 10.86 -1.45
N SER A 228 -34.54 9.73 -0.84
CA SER A 228 -35.87 9.45 -0.26
C SER A 228 -36.03 10.03 1.14
#